data_68b5e7720f3ccc53ccd4d9e65bb8106a
#
_entry.id   68b5e7720f3ccc53ccd4d9e65bb8106a
#
_cell.length_a   1.000
_cell.length_b   1.000
_cell.length_c   1.000
_cell.angle_alpha   90.00
_cell.angle_beta   90.00
_cell.angle_gamma   90.00
#
_symmetry.space_group_name_H-M   'P 1'
#
loop_
_entity.id
_entity.type
_entity.pdbx_description
1 polymer ?
#
loop_
_entity_poly.entity_id
_entity_poly.type
_entity_poly.pdbx_seq_one_letter_code
_entity_poly.pdbx_strand_id
1 'polypeptide(L)'
;WNDTYEVVYQSDGTLTNPVSYDFTIGEENWIFEVMPENGWGNTALIAIIIGFFTSIILILSVLIWVWLTSKENKNRFQKLAHMDSLTNIYNRYGFDELAEEMIAKNPNAPYVVALFDIDNFKFINDIYGHVYGDRALKNLADSMKSFFPSDTLLGRNGGDEFCILLPNRTYDDAKEQLQQFTMLPKIFSCKGNDYPFYISLGYAEYPIAASNRAQLMRCADAALYEVK
;
A
#
# COMPACT_ATOMS: atom_id res chain seq x y z
N TRP A 1 -34.65 -67.37 21.21
CA TRP A 1 -33.44 -68.17 21.00
C TRP A 1 -32.41 -67.58 21.95
N ASN A 2 -32.09 -68.30 23.05
CA ASN A 2 -30.95 -67.98 23.90
C ASN A 2 -29.72 -68.65 23.23
N ASP A 3 -28.91 -67.93 22.56
CA ASP A 3 -27.64 -68.42 22.11
C ASP A 3 -26.71 -68.46 23.34
N THR A 4 -26.56 -69.64 23.94
CA THR A 4 -25.60 -69.88 25.00
C THR A 4 -24.27 -70.26 24.36
N TYR A 5 -23.32 -69.32 24.38
CA TYR A 5 -21.96 -69.60 23.97
C TYR A 5 -21.21 -70.28 25.09
N GLU A 6 -20.45 -71.32 24.79
CA GLU A 6 -19.49 -71.92 25.72
C GLU A 6 -18.15 -71.28 25.54
N VAL A 7 -17.61 -70.64 26.58
CA VAL A 7 -16.25 -69.97 26.51
C VAL A 7 -15.22 -71.07 26.66
N VAL A 8 -14.53 -71.40 25.56
CA VAL A 8 -13.54 -72.44 25.53
C VAL A 8 -12.17 -71.92 26.04
N TYR A 9 -11.85 -70.63 25.75
CA TYR A 9 -10.64 -69.97 26.22
C TYR A 9 -10.92 -68.47 26.42
N GLN A 10 -10.48 -67.95 27.53
CA GLN A 10 -10.51 -66.50 27.83
C GLN A 10 -9.22 -66.09 28.46
N SER A 11 -8.59 -65.03 27.97
CA SER A 11 -7.45 -64.37 28.65
C SER A 11 -7.96 -63.62 29.89
N ASP A 12 -7.05 -63.38 30.87
CA ASP A 12 -7.39 -62.60 32.05
C ASP A 12 -7.81 -61.15 31.66
N GLY A 13 -9.08 -60.85 31.96
CA GLY A 13 -9.64 -59.51 31.74
C GLY A 13 -10.99 -59.48 30.97
N THR A 14 -11.74 -58.37 31.13
CA THR A 14 -12.96 -58.12 30.41
C THR A 14 -12.66 -57.37 29.11
N LEU A 15 -13.10 -57.90 27.96
CA LEU A 15 -12.96 -57.24 26.66
C LEU A 15 -13.97 -56.09 26.59
N THR A 16 -13.50 -54.91 26.22
CA THR A 16 -14.32 -53.72 25.96
C THR A 16 -14.22 -53.35 24.49
N ASN A 17 -15.35 -53.42 23.76
CA ASN A 17 -15.41 -53.22 22.30
C ASN A 17 -14.42 -54.11 21.53
N PRO A 18 -14.49 -55.45 21.67
CA PRO A 18 -13.65 -56.35 20.91
C PRO A 18 -14.00 -56.34 19.41
N VAL A 19 -13.05 -56.70 18.59
CA VAL A 19 -13.33 -57.09 17.20
C VAL A 19 -13.66 -58.55 17.16
N SER A 20 -14.85 -58.90 16.67
CA SER A 20 -15.33 -60.27 16.61
C SER A 20 -15.22 -60.83 15.19
N TYR A 21 -14.77 -62.08 15.09
CA TYR A 21 -14.70 -62.85 13.84
C TYR A 21 -15.49 -64.14 14.03
N ASP A 22 -16.54 -64.35 13.21
CA ASP A 22 -17.32 -65.56 13.18
C ASP A 22 -16.75 -66.52 12.15
N PHE A 23 -16.54 -67.77 12.53
CA PHE A 23 -16.07 -68.83 11.61
C PHE A 23 -16.64 -70.18 12.03
N THR A 24 -16.69 -71.10 11.08
CA THR A 24 -17.27 -72.44 11.32
C THR A 24 -16.21 -73.50 11.21
N ILE A 25 -16.11 -74.38 12.20
CA ILE A 25 -15.25 -75.57 12.18
C ILE A 25 -16.14 -76.79 12.30
N GLY A 26 -16.22 -77.57 11.20
CA GLY A 26 -17.17 -78.74 11.15
C GLY A 26 -18.64 -78.25 11.14
N GLU A 27 -19.42 -78.68 12.08
CA GLU A 27 -20.84 -78.27 12.25
C GLU A 27 -21.01 -77.14 13.33
N GLU A 28 -19.92 -76.72 13.93
CA GLU A 28 -19.94 -75.71 15.05
C GLU A 28 -19.51 -74.31 14.56
N ASN A 29 -20.28 -73.33 15.09
CA ASN A 29 -19.93 -71.90 14.84
C ASN A 29 -19.10 -71.38 16.00
N TRP A 30 -17.97 -70.73 15.65
CA TRP A 30 -17.03 -70.16 16.59
C TRP A 30 -17.00 -68.65 16.43
N ILE A 31 -16.87 -67.93 17.57
CA ILE A 31 -16.66 -66.51 17.62
C ILE A 31 -15.29 -66.26 18.24
N PHE A 32 -14.45 -65.60 17.52
CA PHE A 32 -13.13 -65.17 18.01
C PHE A 32 -13.16 -63.66 18.26
N GLU A 33 -13.01 -63.31 19.53
CA GLU A 33 -12.98 -61.90 19.95
C GLU A 33 -11.58 -61.51 20.38
N VAL A 34 -11.12 -60.38 19.87
CA VAL A 34 -9.78 -59.85 20.17
C VAL A 34 -9.84 -58.37 20.47
N MET A 35 -9.09 -57.97 21.46
CA MET A 35 -8.87 -56.57 21.81
C MET A 35 -7.39 -56.39 22.16
N PRO A 36 -6.73 -55.29 21.73
CA PRO A 36 -5.40 -54.98 22.20
C PRO A 36 -5.35 -54.79 23.73
N GLU A 37 -4.27 -55.25 24.37
CA GLU A 37 -4.10 -55.18 25.83
C GLU A 37 -4.33 -53.78 26.42
N ASN A 38 -3.97 -52.73 25.66
CA ASN A 38 -4.16 -51.32 26.03
C ASN A 38 -5.37 -50.65 25.39
N GLY A 39 -6.33 -51.42 24.85
CA GLY A 39 -7.48 -50.91 24.09
C GLY A 39 -7.12 -50.40 22.68
N TRP A 40 -8.14 -49.99 21.89
CA TRP A 40 -8.00 -49.58 20.50
C TRP A 40 -7.42 -48.18 20.30
N GLY A 41 -7.18 -47.44 21.37
CA GLY A 41 -6.63 -46.10 21.25
C GLY A 41 -5.93 -45.63 22.51
N ASN A 42 -4.73 -45.10 22.35
CA ASN A 42 -4.06 -44.36 23.41
C ASN A 42 -4.64 -42.94 23.43
N THR A 43 -5.71 -42.72 24.19
CA THR A 43 -6.40 -41.42 24.31
C THR A 43 -5.45 -40.28 24.70
N ALA A 44 -4.44 -40.59 25.54
CA ALA A 44 -3.42 -39.64 25.92
C ALA A 44 -2.55 -39.22 24.71
N LEU A 45 -2.14 -40.18 23.87
CA LEU A 45 -1.35 -39.86 22.66
C LEU A 45 -2.16 -39.02 21.66
N ILE A 46 -3.44 -39.37 21.46
CA ILE A 46 -4.34 -38.61 20.59
C ILE A 46 -4.50 -37.16 21.11
N ALA A 47 -4.71 -36.98 22.41
CA ALA A 47 -4.80 -35.65 23.03
C ALA A 47 -3.53 -34.84 22.86
N ILE A 48 -2.34 -35.44 23.00
CA ILE A 48 -1.05 -34.78 22.77
C ILE A 48 -0.92 -34.36 21.31
N ILE A 49 -1.27 -35.21 20.36
CA ILE A 49 -1.21 -34.90 18.92
C ILE A 49 -2.16 -33.74 18.58
N ILE A 50 -3.38 -33.76 19.07
CA ILE A 50 -4.35 -32.68 18.86
C ILE A 50 -3.82 -31.38 19.48
N GLY A 51 -3.29 -31.41 20.70
CA GLY A 51 -2.71 -30.25 21.38
C GLY A 51 -1.51 -29.67 20.62
N PHE A 52 -0.67 -30.53 20.03
CA PHE A 52 0.45 -30.11 19.19
C PHE A 52 -0.02 -29.40 17.91
N PHE A 53 -0.95 -29.98 17.18
CA PHE A 53 -1.48 -29.34 15.95
C PHE A 53 -2.26 -28.06 16.23
N THR A 54 -3.03 -28.01 17.32
CA THR A 54 -3.73 -26.77 17.71
C THR A 54 -2.77 -25.65 18.07
N SER A 55 -1.67 -25.97 18.78
CA SER A 55 -0.62 -24.96 19.10
C SER A 55 0.09 -24.44 17.85
N ILE A 56 0.39 -25.31 16.87
CA ILE A 56 0.97 -24.88 15.59
C ILE A 56 0.00 -23.94 14.84
N ILE A 57 -1.28 -24.30 14.75
CA ILE A 57 -2.27 -23.45 14.08
C ILE A 57 -2.37 -22.07 14.76
N LEU A 58 -2.34 -22.04 16.08
CA LEU A 58 -2.37 -20.79 16.85
C LEU A 58 -1.12 -19.93 16.59
N ILE A 59 0.06 -20.52 16.59
CA ILE A 59 1.31 -19.82 16.27
C ILE A 59 1.26 -19.26 14.85
N LEU A 60 0.86 -20.07 13.87
CA LEU A 60 0.76 -19.61 12.47
C LEU A 60 -0.26 -18.47 12.32
N SER A 61 -1.39 -18.54 13.00
CA SER A 61 -2.40 -17.49 12.97
C SER A 61 -1.87 -16.16 13.53
N VAL A 62 -1.10 -16.21 14.64
CA VAL A 62 -0.44 -15.03 15.22
C VAL A 62 0.62 -14.47 14.26
N LEU A 63 1.44 -15.32 13.64
CA LEU A 63 2.45 -14.88 12.67
C LEU A 63 1.82 -14.21 11.45
N ILE A 64 0.74 -14.77 10.92
CA ILE A 64 -0.02 -14.17 9.81
C ILE A 64 -0.60 -12.82 10.23
N TRP A 65 -1.20 -12.74 11.41
CA TRP A 65 -1.76 -11.49 11.93
C TRP A 65 -0.69 -10.41 12.10
N VAL A 66 0.47 -10.75 12.69
CA VAL A 66 1.61 -9.83 12.83
C VAL A 66 2.13 -9.38 11.46
N TRP A 67 2.24 -10.29 10.49
CA TRP A 67 2.67 -9.96 9.14
C TRP A 67 1.71 -9.00 8.43
N LEU A 68 0.40 -9.24 8.52
CA LEU A 68 -0.63 -8.38 7.93
C LEU A 68 -0.63 -6.97 8.54
N THR A 69 -0.59 -6.88 9.88
CA THR A 69 -0.56 -5.59 10.59
C THR A 69 0.74 -4.82 10.32
N SER A 70 1.87 -5.52 10.23
CA SER A 70 3.17 -4.91 9.89
C SER A 70 3.18 -4.35 8.47
N LYS A 71 2.57 -5.05 7.51
CA LYS A 71 2.43 -4.59 6.13
C LYS A 71 1.54 -3.35 6.01
N GLU A 72 0.40 -3.33 6.70
CA GLU A 72 -0.49 -2.15 6.76
C GLU A 72 0.21 -0.94 7.37
N ASN A 73 0.89 -1.13 8.50
CA ASN A 73 1.63 -0.07 9.16
C ASN A 73 2.74 0.49 8.25
N LYS A 74 3.51 -0.37 7.58
CA LYS A 74 4.53 0.06 6.63
C LYS A 74 3.92 0.93 5.51
N ASN A 75 2.80 0.53 4.92
CA ASN A 75 2.12 1.29 3.87
C ASN A 75 1.59 2.64 4.39
N ARG A 76 1.09 2.68 5.63
CA ARG A 76 0.65 3.94 6.27
C ARG A 76 1.82 4.86 6.56
N PHE A 77 2.94 4.34 7.08
CA PHE A 77 4.16 5.12 7.32
C PHE A 77 4.75 5.65 6.02
N GLN A 78 4.77 4.88 4.95
CA GLN A 78 5.22 5.34 3.64
C GLN A 78 4.32 6.46 3.11
N LYS A 79 2.99 6.32 3.17
CA LYS A 79 2.08 7.41 2.78
C LYS A 79 2.30 8.69 3.59
N LEU A 80 2.45 8.59 4.90
CA LEU A 80 2.71 9.73 5.77
C LEU A 80 4.09 10.36 5.50
N ALA A 81 5.09 9.54 5.16
CA ALA A 81 6.43 10.02 4.83
C ALA A 81 6.53 10.67 3.44
N HIS A 82 5.67 10.30 2.48
CA HIS A 82 5.76 10.72 1.07
C HIS A 82 4.72 11.76 0.65
N MET A 83 3.66 11.96 1.43
CA MET A 83 2.58 12.89 1.08
C MET A 83 2.67 14.19 1.88
N ASP A 84 2.33 15.31 1.24
CA ASP A 84 2.08 16.58 1.92
C ASP A 84 0.71 16.54 2.59
N SER A 85 0.67 16.75 3.91
CA SER A 85 -0.54 16.60 4.72
C SER A 85 -1.61 17.65 4.44
N LEU A 86 -1.22 18.82 3.90
CA LEU A 86 -2.15 19.90 3.58
C LEU A 86 -2.83 19.69 2.23
N THR A 87 -2.05 19.31 1.22
CA THR A 87 -2.48 19.30 -0.20
C THR A 87 -2.78 17.92 -0.75
N ASN A 88 -2.35 16.87 -0.03
CA ASN A 88 -2.54 15.47 -0.44
C ASN A 88 -2.00 15.17 -1.86
N ILE A 89 -0.87 15.77 -2.20
CA ILE A 89 0.04 15.39 -3.28
C ILE A 89 1.36 14.95 -2.65
N TYR A 90 2.34 14.51 -3.43
CA TYR A 90 3.62 14.11 -2.87
C TYR A 90 4.32 15.29 -2.21
N ASN A 91 4.95 15.06 -1.06
CA ASN A 91 5.90 16.02 -0.50
C ASN A 91 7.23 15.93 -1.27
N ARG A 92 8.18 16.81 -0.94
CA ARG A 92 9.49 16.85 -1.59
C ARG A 92 10.18 15.49 -1.63
N TYR A 93 10.18 14.76 -0.51
CA TYR A 93 10.84 13.45 -0.42
C TYR A 93 10.17 12.41 -1.32
N GLY A 94 8.84 12.30 -1.25
CA GLY A 94 8.08 11.36 -2.08
C GLY A 94 8.18 11.68 -3.58
N PHE A 95 8.15 12.96 -3.95
CA PHE A 95 8.35 13.39 -5.33
C PHE A 95 9.75 13.03 -5.84
N ASP A 96 10.78 13.35 -5.06
CA ASP A 96 12.17 13.11 -5.43
C ASP A 96 12.44 11.61 -5.65
N GLU A 97 11.99 10.75 -4.74
CA GLU A 97 12.19 9.30 -4.83
C GLU A 97 11.47 8.71 -6.06
N LEU A 98 10.20 9.07 -6.27
CA LEU A 98 9.43 8.55 -7.40
C LEU A 98 9.93 9.09 -8.75
N ALA A 99 10.31 10.34 -8.82
CA ALA A 99 10.89 10.92 -10.04
C ALA A 99 12.22 10.24 -10.41
N GLU A 100 13.09 9.98 -9.44
CA GLU A 100 14.34 9.22 -9.63
C GLU A 100 14.03 7.80 -10.16
N GLU A 101 13.07 7.11 -9.54
CA GLU A 101 12.66 5.76 -9.95
C GLU A 101 12.09 5.74 -11.38
N MET A 102 11.24 6.73 -11.74
CA MET A 102 10.68 6.85 -13.08
C MET A 102 11.75 7.04 -14.16
N ILE A 103 12.69 7.96 -13.92
CA ILE A 103 13.80 8.22 -14.85
C ILE A 103 14.73 7.01 -14.93
N ALA A 104 15.04 6.34 -13.81
CA ALA A 104 15.90 5.17 -13.79
C ALA A 104 15.30 3.97 -14.54
N LYS A 105 13.98 3.80 -14.50
CA LYS A 105 13.27 2.74 -15.24
C LYS A 105 13.32 2.95 -16.75
N ASN A 106 13.26 4.18 -17.22
CA ASN A 106 13.24 4.52 -18.64
C ASN A 106 14.20 5.70 -18.94
N PRO A 107 15.53 5.49 -18.86
CA PRO A 107 16.51 6.57 -18.92
C PRO A 107 16.60 7.26 -20.30
N ASN A 108 16.03 6.69 -21.32
CA ASN A 108 16.01 7.24 -22.68
C ASN A 108 14.67 7.91 -23.04
N ALA A 109 13.67 7.84 -22.15
CA ALA A 109 12.39 8.49 -22.39
C ALA A 109 12.49 10.00 -22.09
N PRO A 110 11.75 10.85 -22.82
CA PRO A 110 11.66 12.26 -22.50
C PRO A 110 10.78 12.48 -21.25
N TYR A 111 11.20 13.41 -20.41
CA TYR A 111 10.45 13.88 -19.23
C TYR A 111 10.52 15.41 -19.18
N VAL A 112 9.40 16.03 -18.89
CA VAL A 112 9.36 17.47 -18.60
C VAL A 112 9.07 17.65 -17.11
N VAL A 113 9.98 18.32 -16.41
CA VAL A 113 9.72 18.82 -15.06
C VAL A 113 9.27 20.27 -15.14
N ALA A 114 8.25 20.63 -14.35
CA ALA A 114 7.86 22.02 -14.19
C ALA A 114 7.75 22.36 -12.70
N LEU A 115 8.24 23.53 -12.34
CA LEU A 115 8.13 24.13 -11.01
C LEU A 115 7.15 25.28 -11.05
N PHE A 116 6.29 25.35 -10.06
CA PHE A 116 5.32 26.42 -9.88
C PHE A 116 5.52 27.08 -8.54
N ASP A 117 5.28 28.38 -8.50
CA ASP A 117 5.30 29.15 -7.26
C ASP A 117 4.13 30.13 -7.26
N ILE A 118 3.45 30.28 -6.12
CA ILE A 118 2.32 31.20 -6.00
C ILE A 118 2.85 32.62 -5.86
N ASP A 119 2.50 33.48 -6.79
CA ASP A 119 2.92 34.87 -6.81
C ASP A 119 2.42 35.62 -5.57
N ASN A 120 3.35 36.28 -4.88
CA ASN A 120 3.08 37.06 -3.68
C ASN A 120 2.35 36.26 -2.55
N PHE A 121 2.63 34.96 -2.40
CA PHE A 121 1.99 34.11 -1.40
C PHE A 121 2.09 34.66 0.02
N LYS A 122 3.24 35.28 0.36
CA LYS A 122 3.41 35.96 1.64
C LYS A 122 2.36 37.06 1.85
N PHE A 123 2.04 37.83 0.81
CA PHE A 123 1.03 38.87 0.86
C PHE A 123 -0.37 38.26 1.15
N ILE A 124 -0.70 37.12 0.56
CA ILE A 124 -1.96 36.40 0.88
C ILE A 124 -2.02 36.07 2.36
N ASN A 125 -0.93 35.52 2.91
CA ASN A 125 -0.85 35.19 4.34
C ASN A 125 -0.94 36.43 5.24
N ASP A 126 -0.24 37.51 4.91
CA ASP A 126 -0.16 38.72 5.72
C ASP A 126 -1.52 39.47 5.75
N ILE A 127 -2.24 39.50 4.65
CA ILE A 127 -3.53 40.23 4.53
C ILE A 127 -4.72 39.38 4.99
N TYR A 128 -4.78 38.11 4.57
CA TYR A 128 -5.95 37.27 4.80
C TYR A 128 -5.75 36.26 5.94
N GLY A 129 -4.50 36.01 6.33
CA GLY A 129 -4.12 35.04 7.35
C GLY A 129 -3.82 33.65 6.77
N HIS A 130 -3.02 32.87 7.51
CA HIS A 130 -2.51 31.55 7.10
C HIS A 130 -3.62 30.55 6.70
N VAL A 131 -4.79 30.62 7.32
CA VAL A 131 -5.93 29.75 6.97
C VAL A 131 -6.35 29.92 5.50
N TYR A 132 -6.27 31.15 4.98
CA TYR A 132 -6.62 31.44 3.58
C TYR A 132 -5.45 31.15 2.63
N GLY A 133 -4.21 31.33 3.09
CA GLY A 133 -3.04 30.80 2.38
C GLY A 133 -3.11 29.29 2.19
N ASP A 134 -3.50 28.54 3.24
CA ASP A 134 -3.72 27.10 3.16
C ASP A 134 -4.83 26.72 2.15
N ARG A 135 -5.88 27.54 2.01
CA ARG A 135 -6.91 27.35 0.98
C ARG A 135 -6.38 27.57 -0.42
N ALA A 136 -5.53 28.58 -0.63
CA ALA A 136 -4.88 28.82 -1.92
C ALA A 136 -3.99 27.63 -2.30
N LEU A 137 -3.20 27.12 -1.37
CA LEU A 137 -2.35 25.92 -1.57
C LEU A 137 -3.18 24.69 -1.93
N LYS A 138 -4.29 24.44 -1.23
CA LYS A 138 -5.21 23.33 -1.54
C LYS A 138 -5.85 23.49 -2.91
N ASN A 139 -6.32 24.71 -3.24
CA ASN A 139 -6.92 25.00 -4.53
C ASN A 139 -5.94 24.73 -5.68
N LEU A 140 -4.67 25.16 -5.54
CA LEU A 140 -3.65 24.89 -6.55
C LEU A 140 -3.43 23.39 -6.72
N ALA A 141 -3.24 22.64 -5.62
CA ALA A 141 -3.07 21.19 -5.68
C ALA A 141 -4.26 20.47 -6.32
N ASP A 142 -5.49 20.86 -6.00
CA ASP A 142 -6.70 20.26 -6.57
C ASP A 142 -6.88 20.63 -8.05
N SER A 143 -6.51 21.85 -8.43
CA SER A 143 -6.44 22.28 -9.83
C SER A 143 -5.42 21.45 -10.61
N MET A 144 -4.24 21.18 -10.05
CA MET A 144 -3.22 20.32 -10.67
C MET A 144 -3.74 18.89 -10.87
N LYS A 145 -4.34 18.28 -9.84
CA LYS A 145 -4.92 16.93 -9.91
C LYS A 145 -6.01 16.81 -10.98
N SER A 146 -6.81 17.86 -11.15
CA SER A 146 -7.91 17.86 -12.11
C SER A 146 -7.47 18.13 -13.54
N PHE A 147 -6.39 18.88 -13.73
CA PHE A 147 -5.92 19.33 -15.02
C PHE A 147 -4.91 18.39 -15.66
N PHE A 148 -3.94 17.92 -14.89
CA PHE A 148 -2.88 17.06 -15.43
C PHE A 148 -3.31 15.60 -15.52
N PRO A 149 -2.80 14.84 -16.51
CA PRO A 149 -3.07 13.40 -16.64
C PRO A 149 -2.66 12.61 -15.38
N SER A 150 -3.29 11.47 -15.19
CA SER A 150 -3.08 10.62 -14.01
C SER A 150 -1.68 9.98 -13.92
N ASP A 151 -0.92 9.96 -15.01
CA ASP A 151 0.47 9.52 -15.07
C ASP A 151 1.47 10.61 -14.66
N THR A 152 1.00 11.85 -14.48
CA THR A 152 1.83 12.97 -14.01
C THR A 152 2.12 12.85 -12.52
N LEU A 153 3.40 12.93 -12.15
CA LEU A 153 3.80 13.02 -10.76
C LEU A 153 3.61 14.46 -10.27
N LEU A 154 2.85 14.63 -9.19
CA LEU A 154 2.54 15.95 -8.60
C LEU A 154 3.16 16.05 -7.22
N GLY A 155 3.90 17.13 -6.93
CA GLY A 155 4.57 17.35 -5.67
C GLY A 155 4.48 18.78 -5.16
N ARG A 156 4.69 18.92 -3.84
CA ARG A 156 4.91 20.20 -3.16
C ARG A 156 6.25 20.16 -2.46
N ASN A 157 7.18 21.04 -2.89
CA ASN A 157 8.53 21.09 -2.34
C ASN A 157 8.59 21.72 -0.94
N GLY A 158 7.58 22.53 -0.59
CA GLY A 158 7.47 23.26 0.67
C GLY A 158 6.96 24.68 0.43
N GLY A 159 6.43 25.33 1.47
CA GLY A 159 5.90 26.68 1.32
C GLY A 159 4.83 26.77 0.22
N ASP A 160 5.08 27.58 -0.77
CA ASP A 160 4.27 27.88 -1.96
C ASP A 160 4.80 27.25 -3.26
N GLU A 161 5.85 26.42 -3.17
CA GLU A 161 6.49 25.76 -4.30
C GLU A 161 5.88 24.41 -4.60
N PHE A 162 5.45 24.23 -5.85
CA PHE A 162 4.90 23.00 -6.40
C PHE A 162 5.74 22.50 -7.56
N CYS A 163 5.69 21.20 -7.81
CA CYS A 163 6.40 20.57 -8.91
C CYS A 163 5.57 19.50 -9.59
N ILE A 164 5.82 19.28 -10.87
CA ILE A 164 5.29 18.15 -11.62
C ILE A 164 6.39 17.49 -12.43
N LEU A 165 6.23 16.19 -12.71
CA LEU A 165 7.00 15.47 -13.70
C LEU A 165 6.02 14.84 -14.70
N LEU A 166 6.13 15.23 -15.95
CA LEU A 166 5.36 14.71 -17.09
C LEU A 166 6.20 13.63 -17.78
N PRO A 167 5.82 12.35 -17.68
CA PRO A 167 6.54 11.26 -18.32
C PRO A 167 6.22 11.15 -19.80
N ASN A 168 7.18 10.67 -20.60
CA ASN A 168 7.04 10.42 -22.03
C ASN A 168 6.56 11.64 -22.83
N ARG A 169 7.02 12.84 -22.44
CA ARG A 169 6.68 14.09 -23.10
C ARG A 169 7.93 14.93 -23.34
N THR A 170 8.00 15.50 -24.53
CA THR A 170 8.96 16.55 -24.87
C THR A 170 8.43 17.90 -24.42
N TYR A 171 9.28 18.92 -24.51
CA TYR A 171 8.87 20.31 -24.28
C TYR A 171 7.74 20.74 -25.21
N ASP A 172 7.84 20.43 -26.49
CA ASP A 172 6.81 20.82 -27.47
C ASP A 172 5.45 20.19 -27.15
N ASP A 173 5.44 18.95 -26.62
CA ASP A 173 4.21 18.27 -26.18
C ASP A 173 3.62 18.93 -24.91
N ALA A 174 4.46 19.40 -24.01
CA ALA A 174 4.03 19.91 -22.71
C ALA A 174 3.73 21.41 -22.71
N LYS A 175 4.34 22.18 -23.60
CA LYS A 175 4.31 23.66 -23.64
C LYS A 175 2.89 24.21 -23.59
N GLU A 176 2.03 23.77 -24.48
CA GLU A 176 0.68 24.29 -24.58
C GLU A 176 -0.12 23.98 -23.30
N GLN A 177 0.01 22.76 -22.79
CA GLN A 177 -0.64 22.32 -21.55
C GLN A 177 -0.17 23.13 -20.33
N LEU A 178 1.13 23.37 -20.22
CA LEU A 178 1.72 24.18 -19.14
C LEU A 178 1.25 25.64 -19.21
N GLN A 179 1.23 26.23 -20.40
CA GLN A 179 0.70 27.60 -20.63
C GLN A 179 -0.80 27.68 -20.29
N GLN A 180 -1.60 26.74 -20.76
CA GLN A 180 -3.03 26.69 -20.42
C GLN A 180 -3.23 26.61 -18.92
N PHE A 181 -2.45 25.78 -18.22
CA PHE A 181 -2.56 25.65 -16.76
C PHE A 181 -2.25 26.97 -16.06
N THR A 182 -1.22 27.71 -16.44
CA THR A 182 -0.92 29.01 -15.81
C THR A 182 -2.01 30.04 -16.03
N MET A 183 -2.70 30.01 -17.18
CA MET A 183 -3.79 30.93 -17.53
C MET A 183 -5.13 30.59 -16.85
N LEU A 184 -5.31 29.36 -16.35
CA LEU A 184 -6.54 29.00 -15.64
C LEU A 184 -6.66 29.84 -14.36
N PRO A 185 -7.85 30.42 -14.09
CA PRO A 185 -8.09 31.15 -12.85
C PRO A 185 -7.90 30.24 -11.62
N LYS A 186 -7.02 30.66 -10.70
CA LYS A 186 -6.88 30.06 -9.38
C LYS A 186 -7.50 31.00 -8.38
N ILE A 187 -8.34 30.46 -7.50
CA ILE A 187 -9.20 31.25 -6.64
C ILE A 187 -9.17 30.68 -5.22
N PHE A 188 -9.05 31.53 -4.21
CA PHE A 188 -9.37 31.15 -2.84
C PHE A 188 -10.52 31.99 -2.30
N SER A 189 -11.41 31.36 -1.54
CA SER A 189 -12.57 32.03 -0.97
C SER A 189 -12.27 32.52 0.45
N CYS A 190 -12.52 33.81 0.70
CA CYS A 190 -12.36 34.43 2.01
C CYS A 190 -13.62 35.24 2.37
N LYS A 191 -14.26 34.90 3.50
CA LYS A 191 -15.45 35.60 4.03
C LYS A 191 -16.58 35.82 3.00
N GLY A 192 -16.78 34.80 2.14
CA GLY A 192 -17.83 34.81 1.10
C GLY A 192 -17.45 35.53 -0.20
N ASN A 193 -16.23 36.05 -0.31
CA ASN A 193 -15.69 36.62 -1.53
C ASN A 193 -14.59 35.73 -2.12
N ASP A 194 -14.48 35.72 -3.42
CA ASP A 194 -13.49 34.98 -4.18
C ASP A 194 -12.35 35.91 -4.63
N TYR A 195 -11.12 35.49 -4.34
CA TYR A 195 -9.92 36.24 -4.67
C TYR A 195 -9.04 35.43 -5.61
N PRO A 196 -8.69 35.98 -6.79
CA PRO A 196 -7.77 35.31 -7.71
C PRO A 196 -6.34 35.38 -7.20
N PHE A 197 -5.56 34.35 -7.53
CA PHE A 197 -4.10 34.37 -7.37
C PHE A 197 -3.45 33.80 -8.62
N TYR A 198 -2.19 34.14 -8.82
CA TYR A 198 -1.42 33.78 -9.99
C TYR A 198 -0.25 32.87 -9.58
N ILE A 199 0.32 32.22 -10.58
CA ILE A 199 1.48 31.34 -10.41
C ILE A 199 2.51 31.65 -11.48
N SER A 200 3.78 31.64 -11.10
CA SER A 200 4.92 31.64 -11.99
C SER A 200 5.35 30.19 -12.29
N LEU A 201 5.90 29.96 -13.47
CA LEU A 201 6.27 28.64 -13.98
C LEU A 201 7.69 28.66 -14.56
N GLY A 202 8.53 27.71 -14.12
CA GLY A 202 9.79 27.34 -14.77
C GLY A 202 9.78 25.85 -15.12
N TYR A 203 10.39 25.48 -16.23
CA TYR A 203 10.41 24.08 -16.67
C TYR A 203 11.73 23.72 -17.35
N ALA A 204 12.02 22.39 -17.39
CA ALA A 204 13.15 21.82 -18.09
C ALA A 204 12.80 20.43 -18.65
N GLU A 205 13.49 20.04 -19.73
CA GLU A 205 13.32 18.76 -20.41
C GLU A 205 14.52 17.84 -20.19
N TYR A 206 14.25 16.59 -19.86
CA TYR A 206 15.23 15.50 -19.83
C TYR A 206 15.09 14.64 -21.11
N PRO A 207 16.16 14.14 -21.73
CA PRO A 207 17.57 14.30 -21.32
C PRO A 207 18.27 15.56 -21.89
N ILE A 208 17.55 16.43 -22.59
CA ILE A 208 18.14 17.56 -23.33
C ILE A 208 18.81 18.56 -22.40
N ALA A 209 18.12 19.05 -21.38
CA ALA A 209 18.63 20.06 -20.44
C ALA A 209 19.43 19.45 -19.28
N ALA A 210 19.36 18.15 -19.05
CA ALA A 210 19.93 17.53 -17.86
C ALA A 210 20.28 16.07 -18.08
N SER A 211 21.30 15.56 -17.36
CA SER A 211 21.71 14.16 -17.38
C SER A 211 21.15 13.32 -16.22
N ASN A 212 20.54 13.96 -15.23
CA ASN A 212 19.91 13.34 -14.07
C ASN A 212 18.84 14.25 -13.47
N ARG A 213 18.00 13.67 -12.58
CA ARG A 213 16.91 14.39 -11.91
C ARG A 213 17.36 15.67 -11.20
N ALA A 214 18.45 15.59 -10.42
CA ALA A 214 18.91 16.73 -9.64
C ALA A 214 19.31 17.92 -10.53
N GLN A 215 19.91 17.66 -11.68
CA GLN A 215 20.22 18.69 -12.66
C GLN A 215 18.96 19.21 -13.34
N LEU A 216 18.01 18.32 -13.67
CA LEU A 216 16.74 18.68 -14.28
C LEU A 216 15.95 19.66 -13.40
N MET A 217 15.86 19.37 -12.09
CA MET A 217 15.21 20.26 -11.12
C MET A 217 15.91 21.64 -11.04
N ARG A 218 17.25 21.69 -11.04
CA ARG A 218 18.00 22.96 -11.03
C ARG A 218 17.77 23.78 -12.30
N CYS A 219 17.67 23.14 -13.46
CA CYS A 219 17.37 23.85 -14.71
C CYS A 219 15.96 24.47 -14.68
N ALA A 220 14.97 23.75 -14.16
CA ALA A 220 13.61 24.27 -14.00
C ALA A 220 13.54 25.41 -12.97
N ASP A 221 14.30 25.30 -11.88
CA ASP A 221 14.39 26.34 -10.85
C ASP A 221 15.04 27.63 -11.40
N ALA A 222 16.13 27.50 -12.15
CA ALA A 222 16.73 28.62 -12.83
C ALA A 222 15.78 29.34 -13.81
N ALA A 223 14.99 28.54 -14.57
CA ALA A 223 13.98 29.08 -15.46
C ALA A 223 12.84 29.80 -14.71
N LEU A 224 12.42 29.27 -13.54
CA LEU A 224 11.43 29.91 -12.68
C LEU A 224 11.94 31.24 -12.11
N TYR A 225 13.21 31.28 -11.72
CA TYR A 225 13.84 32.49 -11.18
C TYR A 225 13.88 33.64 -12.20
N GLU A 226 14.08 33.37 -13.51
CA GLU A 226 14.09 34.38 -14.57
C GLU A 226 12.70 35.02 -14.84
N VAL A 227 11.62 34.31 -14.46
CA VAL A 227 10.22 34.76 -14.66
C VAL A 227 9.73 35.63 -13.50
N LYS A 228 10.29 35.45 -12.29
CA LYS A 228 9.98 36.21 -11.08
C LYS A 228 10.72 37.55 -11.02
#